data_7cf071e2b867e1fe618978ad7d598bc4
#
_entry.id   7cf071e2b867e1fe618978ad7d598bc4
#
_cell.length_a   1.000
_cell.length_b   1.000
_cell.length_c   1.000
_cell.angle_alpha   90.00
_cell.angle_beta   90.00
_cell.angle_gamma   90.00
#
_symmetry.space_group_name_H-M   'P 1'
#
loop_
_entity.id
_entity.type
_entity.pdbx_description
1 polymer ?
#
loop_
_entity_poly.entity_id
_entity_poly.type
_entity_poly.pdbx_seq_one_letter_code
_entity_poly.pdbx_strand_id
1 'polypeptide(L)'
;MLSHTNDSGVNKVILRYSDNSDNSVYNKTEDLTTVYASFEGSHKFTQQAQVEYLLAFHDYDNGRDNTDNRKNYGAIVRPMYFWNDVHSTWLEAGYQRVDYDQGGDNHGWKLTLSQNIAIGMGPEFRPMLRFYVTGGQVDNEHTAKVNGTQDQQLDSLNVGGMFEAWF
;
A
#
# COMPACT_ATOMS: atom_id res chain seq x y z
N MET A 1 -1.52 -5.43 -18.08
CA MET A 1 -1.12 -6.24 -16.91
C MET A 1 -0.43 -7.49 -17.40
N LEU A 2 0.73 -7.80 -16.84
CA LEU A 2 1.47 -9.04 -17.04
C LEU A 2 1.49 -9.79 -15.71
N SER A 3 1.24 -11.10 -15.73
CA SER A 3 1.28 -11.95 -14.54
C SER A 3 2.10 -13.19 -14.82
N HIS A 4 2.97 -13.54 -13.90
CA HIS A 4 3.74 -14.78 -13.89
C HIS A 4 3.46 -15.54 -12.60
N THR A 5 3.02 -16.77 -12.71
CA THR A 5 2.69 -17.65 -11.58
C THR A 5 3.52 -18.92 -11.68
N ASN A 6 4.10 -19.33 -10.56
CA ASN A 6 4.79 -20.60 -10.39
C ASN A 6 4.46 -21.22 -9.02
N ASP A 7 5.03 -22.37 -8.70
CA ASP A 7 4.79 -23.08 -7.43
C ASP A 7 5.19 -22.29 -6.18
N SER A 8 6.08 -21.29 -6.35
CA SER A 8 6.57 -20.47 -5.24
C SER A 8 5.79 -19.17 -5.06
N GLY A 9 4.91 -18.79 -6.00
CA GLY A 9 4.14 -17.57 -5.86
C GLY A 9 3.72 -16.93 -7.17
N VAL A 10 3.31 -15.67 -7.07
CA VAL A 10 2.82 -14.88 -8.19
C VAL A 10 3.54 -13.52 -8.21
N ASN A 11 3.88 -13.08 -9.43
CA ASN A 11 4.39 -11.73 -9.69
C ASN A 11 3.51 -11.06 -10.73
N LYS A 12 3.18 -9.81 -10.51
CA LYS A 12 2.38 -9.02 -11.45
C LYS A 12 3.04 -7.67 -11.70
N VAL A 13 3.05 -7.27 -12.95
CA VAL A 13 3.38 -5.91 -13.40
C VAL A 13 2.14 -5.29 -13.99
N ILE A 14 1.77 -4.13 -13.49
CA ILE A 14 0.64 -3.36 -13.99
C ILE A 14 1.19 -2.04 -14.54
N LEU A 15 0.87 -1.74 -15.80
CA LEU A 15 1.12 -0.44 -16.41
C LEU A 15 -0.22 0.11 -16.92
N ARG A 16 -0.49 1.35 -16.60
CA ARG A 16 -1.69 2.06 -17.04
C ARG A 16 -1.30 3.47 -17.48
N TYR A 17 -1.87 3.90 -18.58
CA TYR A 17 -1.88 5.27 -19.05
C TYR A 17 -3.33 5.71 -19.20
N SER A 18 -3.65 6.91 -18.77
CA SER A 18 -4.96 7.51 -18.98
C SER A 18 -4.80 8.95 -19.47
N ASP A 19 -5.70 9.35 -20.35
CA ASP A 19 -5.83 10.70 -20.87
C ASP A 19 -7.26 11.18 -20.64
N ASN A 20 -7.44 12.39 -20.11
CA ASN A 20 -8.70 12.96 -19.66
C ASN A 20 -9.44 12.13 -18.59
N SER A 21 -8.70 11.33 -17.82
CA SER A 21 -9.26 10.46 -16.78
C SER A 21 -8.14 9.97 -15.86
N ASP A 22 -8.45 9.65 -14.61
CA ASP A 22 -7.53 8.92 -13.76
C ASP A 22 -7.72 7.39 -13.88
N ASN A 23 -8.87 6.88 -13.50
CA ASN A 23 -9.08 5.43 -13.39
C ASN A 23 -10.43 4.95 -13.93
N SER A 24 -11.25 5.84 -14.44
CA SER A 24 -12.61 5.53 -14.91
C SER A 24 -12.94 6.21 -16.22
N VAL A 25 -13.50 5.45 -17.14
CA VAL A 25 -14.04 5.99 -18.41
C VAL A 25 -15.32 6.81 -18.21
N TYR A 26 -15.95 6.72 -17.05
CA TYR A 26 -17.18 7.45 -16.74
C TYR A 26 -16.91 8.83 -16.12
N ASN A 27 -15.78 8.99 -15.45
CA ASN A 27 -15.38 10.25 -14.84
C ASN A 27 -14.28 10.88 -15.68
N LYS A 28 -14.64 11.89 -16.44
CA LYS A 28 -13.68 12.66 -17.26
C LYS A 28 -13.21 13.88 -16.47
N THR A 29 -11.90 14.07 -16.49
CA THR A 29 -11.23 15.29 -16.04
C THR A 29 -10.42 15.79 -17.20
N GLU A 30 -10.88 16.84 -17.88
CA GLU A 30 -10.22 17.39 -19.07
C GLU A 30 -8.79 17.81 -18.76
N ASP A 31 -7.88 17.51 -19.68
CA ASP A 31 -6.44 17.77 -19.63
C ASP A 31 -5.70 17.04 -18.48
N LEU A 32 -6.32 16.01 -17.89
CA LEU A 32 -5.67 15.15 -16.92
C LEU A 32 -4.97 13.99 -17.62
N THR A 33 -3.67 13.88 -17.42
CA THR A 33 -2.87 12.71 -17.83
C THR A 33 -2.37 11.96 -16.60
N THR A 34 -2.51 10.65 -16.61
CA THR A 34 -1.95 9.83 -15.54
C THR A 34 -1.13 8.66 -16.06
N VAL A 35 -0.05 8.36 -15.35
CA VAL A 35 0.77 7.17 -15.59
C VAL A 35 0.87 6.39 -14.29
N TYR A 36 0.47 5.14 -14.32
CA TYR A 36 0.57 4.24 -13.18
C TYR A 36 1.43 3.02 -13.53
N ALA A 37 2.33 2.68 -12.63
CA ALA A 37 3.14 1.47 -12.69
C ALA A 37 3.15 0.79 -11.32
N SER A 38 2.94 -0.53 -11.28
CA SER A 38 3.17 -1.31 -10.06
C SER A 38 3.82 -2.64 -10.35
N PHE A 39 4.57 -3.10 -9.35
CA PHE A 39 5.08 -4.45 -9.23
C PHE A 39 4.60 -5.02 -7.91
N GLU A 40 3.82 -6.08 -7.96
CA GLU A 40 3.24 -6.73 -6.79
C GLU A 40 3.37 -8.24 -6.88
N GLY A 41 3.36 -8.87 -5.75
CA GLY A 41 3.39 -10.32 -5.74
C GLY A 41 3.53 -10.95 -4.37
N SER A 42 3.70 -12.27 -4.42
CA SER A 42 4.01 -13.09 -3.26
C SER A 42 5.06 -14.12 -3.60
N HIS A 43 5.86 -14.49 -2.61
CA HIS A 43 6.83 -15.57 -2.74
C HIS A 43 6.84 -16.44 -1.48
N LYS A 44 6.67 -17.73 -1.68
CA LYS A 44 6.74 -18.76 -0.65
C LYS A 44 8.16 -19.35 -0.64
N PHE A 45 8.89 -19.11 0.43
CA PHE A 45 10.24 -19.65 0.63
C PHE A 45 10.19 -21.09 1.15
N THR A 46 9.27 -21.35 2.07
CA THR A 46 8.99 -22.67 2.65
C THR A 46 7.49 -22.80 2.87
N GLN A 47 7.02 -23.95 3.37
CA GLN A 47 5.62 -24.08 3.78
C GLN A 47 5.24 -23.12 4.91
N GLN A 48 6.23 -22.69 5.71
CA GLN A 48 6.02 -21.85 6.89
C GLN A 48 6.37 -20.38 6.66
N ALA A 49 7.12 -20.03 5.62
CA ALA A 49 7.61 -18.68 5.39
C ALA A 49 7.22 -18.17 4.00
N GLN A 50 6.55 -17.04 4.00
CA GLN A 50 6.07 -16.36 2.79
C GLN A 50 6.27 -14.85 2.92
N VAL A 51 6.40 -14.16 1.79
CA VAL A 51 6.39 -12.70 1.72
C VAL A 51 5.39 -12.23 0.67
N GLU A 52 4.69 -11.15 0.96
CA GLU A 52 3.95 -10.36 -0.01
C GLU A 52 4.62 -9.00 -0.16
N TYR A 53 4.52 -8.40 -1.34
CA TYR A 53 5.13 -7.10 -1.63
C TYR A 53 4.36 -6.34 -2.69
N LEU A 54 4.44 -5.01 -2.58
CA LEU A 54 3.92 -4.05 -3.55
C LEU A 54 4.91 -2.89 -3.65
N LEU A 55 5.26 -2.53 -4.90
CA LEU A 55 5.88 -1.26 -5.25
C LEU A 55 4.95 -0.56 -6.23
N ALA A 56 4.65 0.70 -6.02
CA ALA A 56 3.76 1.46 -6.88
C ALA A 56 4.29 2.87 -7.15
N PHE A 57 4.06 3.32 -8.36
CA PHE A 57 4.30 4.69 -8.82
C PHE A 57 3.07 5.19 -9.55
N HIS A 58 2.69 6.44 -9.29
CA HIS A 58 1.59 7.09 -9.98
C HIS A 58 1.93 8.56 -10.22
N ASP A 59 2.02 8.95 -11.47
CA ASP A 59 2.15 10.34 -11.93
C ASP A 59 0.77 10.88 -12.26
N TYR A 60 0.46 12.05 -11.74
CA TYR A 60 -0.80 12.75 -11.90
C TYR A 60 -0.52 14.16 -12.39
N ASP A 61 -0.82 14.44 -13.66
CA ASP A 61 -0.57 15.72 -14.31
C ASP A 61 -1.88 16.27 -14.90
N ASN A 62 -2.36 17.37 -14.32
CA ASN A 62 -3.54 18.08 -14.77
C ASN A 62 -3.11 19.40 -15.43
N GLY A 63 -3.16 19.46 -16.75
CA GLY A 63 -2.74 20.61 -17.53
C GLY A 63 -3.58 21.89 -17.32
N ARG A 64 -4.82 21.77 -16.82
CA ARG A 64 -5.69 22.93 -16.52
C ARG A 64 -5.47 23.47 -15.11
N ASP A 65 -5.26 22.57 -14.15
CA ASP A 65 -5.06 22.91 -12.76
C ASP A 65 -3.84 22.13 -12.23
N ASN A 66 -2.70 22.77 -12.30
CA ASN A 66 -1.44 22.17 -11.87
C ASN A 66 -1.20 22.26 -10.37
N THR A 67 -2.18 22.76 -9.59
CA THR A 67 -2.02 22.90 -8.13
C THR A 67 -1.91 21.58 -7.41
N ASP A 68 -2.46 20.51 -8.01
CA ASP A 68 -2.47 19.15 -7.46
C ASP A 68 -1.61 18.16 -8.26
N ASN A 69 -0.79 18.67 -9.19
CA ASN A 69 0.14 17.82 -9.93
C ASN A 69 1.15 17.18 -8.98
N ARG A 70 1.27 15.85 -9.05
CA ARG A 70 2.04 15.10 -8.06
C ARG A 70 2.52 13.74 -8.55
N LYS A 71 3.57 13.29 -7.92
CA LYS A 71 4.09 11.93 -8.09
C LYS A 71 3.95 11.16 -6.78
N ASN A 72 3.25 10.05 -6.84
CA ASN A 72 3.01 9.19 -5.70
C ASN A 72 3.93 7.96 -5.77
N TYR A 73 4.56 7.64 -4.66
CA TYR A 73 5.39 6.46 -4.49
C TYR A 73 4.88 5.65 -3.31
N GLY A 74 4.78 4.35 -3.48
CA GLY A 74 4.35 3.45 -2.42
C GLY A 74 5.17 2.17 -2.41
N ALA A 75 5.49 1.69 -1.22
CA ALA A 75 6.15 0.41 -1.01
C ALA A 75 5.54 -0.29 0.20
N ILE A 76 5.21 -1.57 0.05
CA ILE A 76 4.75 -2.43 1.13
C ILE A 76 5.50 -3.76 1.03
N VAL A 77 5.94 -4.26 2.17
CA VAL A 77 6.47 -5.62 2.32
C VAL A 77 5.85 -6.26 3.55
N ARG A 78 5.40 -7.52 3.39
CA ARG A 78 4.73 -8.28 4.44
C ARG A 78 5.30 -9.68 4.53
N PRO A 79 6.40 -9.91 5.25
CA PRO A 79 6.82 -11.25 5.64
C PRO A 79 5.83 -11.87 6.61
N MET A 80 5.57 -13.16 6.41
CA MET A 80 4.62 -13.97 7.17
C MET A 80 5.28 -15.25 7.60
N TYR A 81 5.08 -15.64 8.86
CA TYR A 81 5.52 -16.92 9.37
C TYR A 81 4.36 -17.69 9.96
N PHE A 82 4.13 -18.90 9.48
CA PHE A 82 3.07 -19.81 9.89
C PHE A 82 3.66 -20.85 10.85
N TRP A 83 3.32 -20.71 12.13
CA TRP A 83 3.79 -21.61 13.18
C TRP A 83 3.18 -23.01 13.06
N ASN A 84 1.93 -23.06 12.65
CA ASN A 84 1.13 -24.27 12.38
C ASN A 84 -0.11 -23.88 11.56
N ASP A 85 -1.04 -24.80 11.36
CA ASP A 85 -2.27 -24.62 10.57
C ASP A 85 -3.27 -23.62 11.16
N VAL A 86 -3.00 -23.11 12.38
CA VAL A 86 -3.91 -22.19 13.07
C VAL A 86 -3.25 -20.85 13.36
N HIS A 87 -1.97 -20.83 13.71
CA HIS A 87 -1.27 -19.65 14.21
C HIS A 87 -0.24 -19.12 13.20
N SER A 88 -0.28 -17.81 12.96
CA SER A 88 0.76 -17.13 12.17
C SER A 88 1.08 -15.76 12.74
N THR A 89 2.30 -15.30 12.49
CA THR A 89 2.78 -13.95 12.80
C THR A 89 3.15 -13.24 11.51
N TRP A 90 2.61 -12.04 11.31
CA TRP A 90 2.91 -11.22 10.14
C TRP A 90 3.53 -9.89 10.59
N LEU A 91 4.54 -9.48 9.86
CA LEU A 91 5.11 -8.14 9.96
C LEU A 91 4.82 -7.41 8.65
N GLU A 92 4.23 -6.23 8.73
CA GLU A 92 4.01 -5.37 7.55
C GLU A 92 4.76 -4.07 7.72
N ALA A 93 5.63 -3.74 6.78
CA ALA A 93 6.25 -2.44 6.67
C ALA A 93 5.73 -1.73 5.42
N GLY A 94 5.29 -0.50 5.58
CA GLY A 94 4.80 0.35 4.49
C GLY A 94 5.45 1.72 4.51
N TYR A 95 5.72 2.25 3.31
CA TYR A 95 6.19 3.61 3.08
C TYR A 95 5.41 4.23 1.93
N GLN A 96 5.04 5.50 2.08
CA GLN A 96 4.39 6.28 1.05
C GLN A 96 5.00 7.68 1.00
N ARG A 97 5.14 8.21 -0.23
CA ARG A 97 5.56 9.60 -0.47
C ARG A 97 4.76 10.18 -1.62
N VAL A 98 4.38 11.44 -1.47
CA VAL A 98 3.70 12.23 -2.48
C VAL A 98 4.50 13.50 -2.69
N ASP A 99 5.15 13.63 -3.84
CA ASP A 99 5.89 14.83 -4.26
C ASP A 99 4.96 15.72 -5.09
N TYR A 100 4.78 16.97 -4.70
CA TYR A 100 3.94 17.95 -5.41
C TYR A 100 4.80 18.88 -6.26
N ASP A 101 4.40 19.11 -7.50
CA ASP A 101 5.13 19.96 -8.44
C ASP A 101 5.23 21.41 -7.95
N GLN A 102 4.26 21.88 -7.16
CA GLN A 102 4.27 23.21 -6.53
C GLN A 102 5.10 23.29 -5.24
N GLY A 103 5.86 22.25 -4.97
CA GLY A 103 6.83 22.13 -3.89
C GLY A 103 6.28 21.59 -2.59
N GLY A 104 7.17 20.98 -1.84
CA GLY A 104 6.89 20.20 -0.65
C GLY A 104 6.46 18.78 -0.97
N ASP A 105 6.55 17.93 0.02
CA ASP A 105 6.09 16.57 -0.05
C ASP A 105 5.26 16.19 1.19
N ASN A 106 4.51 15.13 1.07
CA ASN A 106 3.93 14.44 2.20
C ASN A 106 4.45 13.02 2.17
N HIS A 107 4.95 12.53 3.29
CA HIS A 107 5.41 11.16 3.36
C HIS A 107 5.08 10.51 4.70
N GLY A 108 5.10 9.19 4.74
CA GLY A 108 4.86 8.48 5.97
C GLY A 108 5.30 7.02 5.87
N TRP A 109 5.50 6.44 7.03
CA TRP A 109 5.78 5.03 7.17
C TRP A 109 4.90 4.41 8.26
N LYS A 110 4.66 3.12 8.14
CA LYS A 110 4.02 2.32 9.18
C LYS A 110 4.71 0.96 9.32
N LEU A 111 4.70 0.45 10.53
CA LEU A 111 5.12 -0.90 10.86
C LEU A 111 4.02 -1.57 11.70
N THR A 112 3.52 -2.70 11.23
CA THR A 112 2.48 -3.48 11.91
C THR A 112 2.99 -4.87 12.21
N LEU A 113 2.94 -5.25 13.48
CA LEU A 113 3.12 -6.64 13.91
C LEU A 113 1.75 -7.22 14.25
N SER A 114 1.42 -8.38 13.70
CA SER A 114 0.16 -9.06 14.00
C SER A 114 0.35 -10.53 14.32
N GLN A 115 -0.44 -11.00 15.29
CA GLN A 115 -0.65 -12.42 15.57
C GLN A 115 -2.03 -12.81 15.05
N ASN A 116 -2.07 -13.84 14.22
CA ASN A 116 -3.29 -14.28 13.57
C ASN A 116 -3.64 -15.71 14.00
N ILE A 117 -4.94 -15.96 14.06
CA ILE A 117 -5.56 -17.26 14.34
C ILE A 117 -6.54 -17.52 13.21
N ALA A 118 -6.29 -18.53 12.38
CA ALA A 118 -7.13 -18.90 11.24
C ALA A 118 -7.25 -20.42 11.15
N ILE A 119 -8.16 -20.93 10.36
CA ILE A 119 -8.30 -22.37 10.10
C ILE A 119 -7.66 -22.68 8.75
N GLY A 120 -6.36 -22.98 8.77
CA GLY A 120 -5.55 -23.29 7.59
C GLY A 120 -4.29 -22.43 7.48
N MET A 121 -3.29 -22.98 6.78
CA MET A 121 -1.98 -22.36 6.59
C MET A 121 -1.97 -21.55 5.28
N GLY A 122 -1.97 -20.23 5.39
CA GLY A 122 -1.92 -19.29 4.26
C GLY A 122 -2.62 -17.98 4.57
N PRO A 123 -2.30 -16.91 3.84
CA PRO A 123 -2.93 -15.60 4.07
C PRO A 123 -4.39 -15.54 3.60
N GLU A 124 -4.83 -16.49 2.77
CA GLU A 124 -6.19 -16.60 2.21
C GLU A 124 -7.21 -17.25 3.14
N PHE A 125 -6.76 -17.98 4.18
CA PHE A 125 -7.68 -18.75 5.01
C PHE A 125 -8.53 -17.86 5.92
N ARG A 126 -9.83 -18.15 5.94
CA ARG A 126 -10.86 -17.49 6.75
C ARG A 126 -11.81 -18.55 7.37
N PRO A 127 -12.43 -18.27 8.53
CA PRO A 127 -12.35 -17.02 9.30
C PRO A 127 -10.97 -16.80 9.94
N MET A 128 -10.61 -15.53 10.15
CA MET A 128 -9.35 -15.13 10.79
C MET A 128 -9.63 -14.14 11.93
N LEU A 129 -9.05 -14.39 13.08
CA LEU A 129 -8.95 -13.44 14.18
C LEU A 129 -7.51 -12.90 14.21
N ARG A 130 -7.37 -11.58 14.20
CA ARG A 130 -6.08 -10.89 14.19
C ARG A 130 -5.97 -9.95 15.37
N PHE A 131 -4.88 -10.04 16.10
CA PHE A 131 -4.45 -9.04 17.07
C PHE A 131 -3.22 -8.33 16.53
N TYR A 132 -3.18 -6.99 16.62
CA TYR A 132 -2.09 -6.24 16.03
C TYR A 132 -1.68 -5.03 16.85
N VAL A 133 -0.43 -4.62 16.65
CA VAL A 133 0.10 -3.31 17.04
C VAL A 133 0.71 -2.66 15.80
N THR A 134 0.36 -1.40 15.57
CA THR A 134 0.87 -0.58 14.46
C THR A 134 1.50 0.68 15.03
N GLY A 135 2.76 0.93 14.70
CA GLY A 135 3.43 2.22 14.88
C GLY A 135 3.67 2.87 13.52
N GLY A 136 3.68 4.19 13.47
CA GLY A 136 3.95 4.91 12.26
C GLY A 136 4.11 6.41 12.47
N GLN A 137 4.58 7.07 11.42
CA GLN A 137 4.80 8.51 11.40
C GLN A 137 4.37 9.07 10.05
N VAL A 138 3.77 10.24 10.07
CA VAL A 138 3.40 11.00 8.88
C VAL A 138 4.01 12.40 8.99
N ASP A 139 4.62 12.85 7.91
CA ASP A 139 5.07 14.21 7.68
C ASP A 139 4.19 14.85 6.61
N ASN A 140 3.64 16.02 6.89
CA ASN A 140 2.65 16.71 6.06
C ASN A 140 3.15 18.08 5.57
N GLU A 141 4.40 18.19 5.13
CA GLU A 141 5.02 19.45 4.70
C GLU A 141 4.17 20.19 3.65
N HIS A 142 3.78 19.52 2.58
CA HIS A 142 2.97 20.15 1.54
C HIS A 142 1.61 20.59 2.05
N THR A 143 0.91 19.73 2.79
CA THR A 143 -0.41 20.05 3.36
C THR A 143 -0.34 21.22 4.32
N ALA A 144 0.69 21.28 5.13
CA ALA A 144 0.94 22.40 6.05
C ALA A 144 1.17 23.70 5.28
N LYS A 145 1.98 23.67 4.23
CA LYS A 145 2.28 24.81 3.37
C LYS A 145 1.02 25.36 2.68
N VAL A 146 0.20 24.49 2.09
CA VAL A 146 -1.05 24.88 1.42
C VAL A 146 -2.05 25.50 2.40
N ASN A 147 -2.15 24.95 3.61
CA ASN A 147 -3.06 25.43 4.64
C ASN A 147 -2.50 26.63 5.45
N GLY A 148 -1.26 27.06 5.20
CA GLY A 148 -0.61 28.12 5.97
C GLY A 148 -0.39 27.77 7.44
N THR A 149 -0.25 26.48 7.73
CA THR A 149 0.04 25.94 9.07
C THR A 149 1.51 25.57 9.20
N GLN A 150 1.96 25.30 10.43
CA GLN A 150 3.30 24.74 10.62
C GLN A 150 3.33 23.28 10.14
N ASP A 151 4.45 22.92 9.54
CA ASP A 151 4.77 21.53 9.26
C ASP A 151 4.70 20.71 10.55
N GLN A 152 4.01 19.56 10.47
CA GLN A 152 3.78 18.69 11.62
C GLN A 152 4.14 17.26 11.28
N GLN A 153 5.06 16.76 12.02
CA GLN A 153 5.35 15.34 12.09
C GLN A 153 4.44 14.70 13.14
N LEU A 154 3.60 13.76 12.70
CA LEU A 154 2.61 13.10 13.54
C LEU A 154 2.98 11.64 13.75
N ASP A 155 3.22 11.27 14.99
CA ASP A 155 3.45 9.88 15.38
C ASP A 155 2.13 9.21 15.78
N SER A 156 2.01 7.93 15.50
CA SER A 156 0.85 7.14 15.89
C SER A 156 1.24 5.76 16.43
N LEU A 157 0.50 5.30 17.42
CA LEU A 157 0.56 3.94 17.94
C LEU A 157 -0.87 3.42 18.12
N ASN A 158 -1.20 2.32 17.43
CA ASN A 158 -2.51 1.69 17.48
C ASN A 158 -2.38 0.24 17.91
N VAL A 159 -3.29 -0.22 18.75
CA VAL A 159 -3.44 -1.62 19.14
C VAL A 159 -4.88 -2.03 18.89
N GLY A 160 -5.08 -3.19 18.27
CA GLY A 160 -6.44 -3.62 17.93
C GLY A 160 -6.58 -5.11 17.74
N GLY A 161 -7.86 -5.50 17.62
CA GLY A 161 -8.28 -6.83 17.20
C GLY A 161 -9.26 -6.73 16.04
N MET A 162 -9.17 -7.65 15.09
CA MET A 162 -10.03 -7.70 13.92
C MET A 162 -10.48 -9.14 13.68
N PHE A 163 -11.77 -9.29 13.37
CA PHE A 163 -12.32 -10.54 12.87
C PHE A 163 -12.66 -10.39 11.39
N GLU A 164 -12.22 -11.34 10.58
CA GLU A 164 -12.39 -11.33 9.13
C GLU A 164 -12.97 -12.67 8.67
N ALA A 165 -14.10 -12.61 7.95
CA ALA A 165 -14.77 -13.79 7.40
C ALA A 165 -15.37 -13.47 6.02
N TRP A 166 -15.39 -14.47 5.14
CA TRP A 166 -16.07 -14.43 3.85
C TRP A 166 -17.26 -15.39 3.89
N PHE A 167 -18.40 -15.01 3.33
CA PHE A 167 -19.61 -15.81 3.22
C PHE A 167 -20.06 -15.88 1.76
#